data_45c470e7f7f21df9bb496f8616e90856
#
_entry.id   45c470e7f7f21df9bb496f8616e90856
#
_cell.length_a   1.000
_cell.length_b   1.000
_cell.length_c   1.000
_cell.angle_alpha   90.00
_cell.angle_beta   90.00
_cell.angle_gamma   90.00
#
_symmetry.space_group_name_H-M   'P 1'
#
loop_
_entity.id
_entity.type
_entity.pdbx_description
1 polymer ?
#
loop_
_entity_poly.entity_id
_entity_poly.type
_entity_poly.pdbx_seq_one_letter_code
_entity_poly.pdbx_strand_id
1 'polypeptide(L)'
;MTLRRVLTALVALILAPRRHRRRRPDTPPIGREHYEPTVLAADAASTQVSSDSIPVATTPKGGWGEAWPAPVLAGCDEPLADEAPDLRGVWKVVDGPFVGHIERIEQAGQRVVITATGIIHDMVADGTLERGVNDVDPTGGAVSVAARFNDGRLDLFPNNMRRAVVTRYLDGDEMVWRYGPYRNRLRRLEAPTDGVQTELLKEADDV
;
A
#
# COMPACT_ATOMS: atom_id res chain seq x y z
N MET A 1 25.17 0.80 -16.70
CA MET A 1 24.60 0.55 -15.33
C MET A 1 24.03 -0.85 -15.33
N THR A 2 24.65 -1.76 -14.60
CA THR A 2 24.40 -3.20 -14.70
C THR A 2 23.13 -3.61 -13.97
N LEU A 3 22.36 -4.51 -14.55
CA LEU A 3 21.15 -5.17 -14.03
C LEU A 3 21.26 -5.58 -12.54
N ARG A 4 22.48 -5.89 -12.09
CA ARG A 4 22.80 -6.21 -10.69
C ARG A 4 22.52 -5.07 -9.69
N ARG A 5 22.74 -3.81 -10.05
CA ARG A 5 22.51 -2.67 -9.13
C ARG A 5 21.03 -2.31 -8.98
N VAL A 6 20.26 -2.50 -10.02
CA VAL A 6 18.80 -2.28 -9.98
C VAL A 6 18.11 -3.37 -9.15
N LEU A 7 18.57 -4.62 -9.30
CA LEU A 7 18.06 -5.74 -8.48
C LEU A 7 18.40 -5.53 -6.99
N THR A 8 19.56 -4.95 -6.68
CA THR A 8 20.01 -4.72 -5.30
C THR A 8 19.20 -3.63 -4.61
N ALA A 9 18.85 -2.55 -5.31
CA ALA A 9 18.02 -1.47 -4.74
C ALA A 9 16.57 -1.95 -4.48
N LEU A 10 16.03 -2.77 -5.36
CA LEU A 10 14.68 -3.30 -5.22
C LEU A 10 14.61 -4.47 -4.22
N VAL A 11 15.67 -5.27 -4.10
CA VAL A 11 15.80 -6.32 -3.09
C VAL A 11 16.04 -5.72 -1.70
N ALA A 12 16.68 -4.56 -1.60
CA ALA A 12 16.81 -3.81 -0.35
C ALA A 12 15.44 -3.37 0.20
N LEU A 13 14.46 -3.12 -0.67
CA LEU A 13 13.10 -2.76 -0.27
C LEU A 13 12.35 -3.93 0.42
N ILE A 14 12.76 -5.17 0.17
CA ILE A 14 12.09 -6.38 0.68
C ILE A 14 12.99 -7.22 1.58
N LEU A 15 14.30 -7.17 1.36
CA LEU A 15 15.31 -7.85 2.14
C LEU A 15 16.12 -6.88 3.01
N ALA A 16 15.48 -5.91 3.65
CA ALA A 16 16.12 -5.14 4.70
C ALA A 16 16.83 -6.13 5.64
N PRO A 17 18.15 -5.99 5.89
CA PRO A 17 18.90 -6.99 6.62
C PRO A 17 18.25 -7.23 7.97
N ARG A 18 18.07 -8.51 8.32
CA ARG A 18 17.49 -9.02 9.56
C ARG A 18 18.04 -8.43 10.88
N ARG A 19 18.83 -7.35 10.84
CA ARG A 19 19.58 -6.78 11.99
C ARG A 19 18.81 -5.76 12.83
N HIS A 20 17.66 -5.27 12.40
CA HIS A 20 16.76 -4.52 13.27
C HIS A 20 15.40 -5.20 13.25
N ARG A 21 15.24 -6.25 14.05
CA ARG A 21 13.95 -6.75 14.51
C ARG A 21 13.29 -5.67 15.40
N ARG A 22 13.02 -4.50 14.88
CA ARG A 22 11.84 -3.79 15.35
C ARG A 22 10.67 -4.66 14.94
N ARG A 23 9.89 -5.07 15.90
CA ARG A 23 8.66 -5.83 15.67
C ARG A 23 7.92 -5.10 14.57
N ARG A 24 7.81 -5.71 13.39
CA ARG A 24 6.92 -5.20 12.34
C ARG A 24 5.54 -5.23 12.95
N PRO A 25 4.71 -4.22 12.77
CA PRO A 25 3.32 -4.35 13.15
C PRO A 25 2.72 -5.46 12.28
N ASP A 26 2.65 -6.66 12.85
CA ASP A 26 2.07 -7.85 12.20
C ASP A 26 0.53 -7.78 12.26
N THR A 27 0.02 -6.81 13.02
CA THR A 27 -1.40 -6.61 13.24
C THR A 27 -1.83 -5.35 12.49
N PRO A 28 -2.85 -5.44 11.63
CA PRO A 28 -3.40 -4.24 11.00
C PRO A 28 -3.88 -3.28 12.08
N PRO A 29 -3.88 -1.97 11.79
CA PRO A 29 -4.42 -0.97 12.70
C PRO A 29 -5.86 -1.29 13.06
N ILE A 30 -6.24 -0.99 14.29
CA ILE A 30 -7.62 -1.12 14.77
C ILE A 30 -8.36 0.15 14.33
N GLY A 31 -9.48 -0.03 13.65
CA GLY A 31 -10.32 1.06 13.18
C GLY A 31 -10.88 0.73 11.80
N ARG A 32 -12.13 1.06 11.60
CA ARG A 32 -12.85 0.72 10.36
C ARG A 32 -12.23 1.40 9.15
N GLU A 33 -11.76 2.63 9.31
CA GLU A 33 -11.07 3.43 8.30
C GLU A 33 -9.79 2.80 7.76
N HIS A 34 -9.25 1.83 8.47
CA HIS A 34 -8.05 1.11 8.05
C HIS A 34 -8.33 -0.14 7.22
N TYR A 35 -9.58 -0.58 7.19
CA TYR A 35 -10.00 -1.81 6.52
C TYR A 35 -10.90 -1.53 5.32
N GLU A 36 -11.67 -0.45 5.35
CA GLU A 36 -12.54 -0.07 4.26
C GLU A 36 -11.77 0.70 3.18
N PRO A 37 -12.22 0.61 1.91
CA PRO A 37 -11.79 1.55 0.90
C PRO A 37 -12.02 2.97 1.42
N THR A 38 -11.07 3.83 1.24
CA THR A 38 -11.01 5.16 1.83
C THR A 38 -11.98 6.13 1.16
N VAL A 39 -13.24 5.83 1.19
CA VAL A 39 -14.27 6.83 0.99
C VAL A 39 -14.81 7.12 2.39
N LEU A 40 -14.23 8.09 3.08
CA LEU A 40 -14.94 8.69 4.18
C LEU A 40 -16.14 9.36 3.55
N ALA A 41 -17.35 8.90 3.94
CA ALA A 41 -18.56 9.61 3.57
C ALA A 41 -18.33 11.08 3.92
N ALA A 42 -18.26 11.94 2.92
CA ALA A 42 -18.23 13.36 3.14
C ALA A 42 -19.49 13.66 3.94
N ASP A 43 -19.36 14.30 5.09
CA ASP A 43 -20.49 15.01 5.67
C ASP A 43 -21.09 15.82 4.54
N ALA A 44 -22.43 15.83 4.41
CA ALA A 44 -23.14 16.49 3.30
C ALA A 44 -22.80 17.99 3.14
N ALA A 45 -21.96 18.54 4.01
CA ALA A 45 -21.40 19.88 4.01
C ALA A 45 -19.89 19.91 3.67
N SER A 46 -19.21 18.78 3.48
CA SER A 46 -17.78 18.80 3.18
C SER A 46 -17.57 18.94 1.70
N THR A 47 -16.74 19.90 1.33
CA THR A 47 -16.22 20.05 -0.03
C THR A 47 -15.48 18.76 -0.37
N GLN A 48 -15.82 18.11 -1.50
CA GLN A 48 -15.09 16.98 -2.03
C GLN A 48 -13.60 17.32 -2.09
N VAL A 49 -12.77 16.49 -1.49
CA VAL A 49 -11.32 16.68 -1.49
C VAL A 49 -10.76 15.97 -2.72
N SER A 50 -10.23 16.77 -3.66
CA SER A 50 -9.52 16.17 -4.79
C SER A 50 -8.21 15.53 -4.33
N SER A 51 -7.91 14.35 -4.83
CA SER A 51 -6.65 13.66 -4.56
C SER A 51 -5.43 14.49 -4.96
N ASP A 52 -5.53 15.30 -6.00
CA ASP A 52 -4.47 16.21 -6.44
C ASP A 52 -4.20 17.37 -5.45
N SER A 53 -5.17 17.70 -4.58
CA SER A 53 -5.00 18.74 -3.56
C SER A 53 -4.26 18.25 -2.30
N ILE A 54 -4.13 16.95 -2.13
CA ILE A 54 -3.45 16.34 -0.99
C ILE A 54 -1.95 16.27 -1.29
N PRO A 55 -1.08 16.81 -0.42
CA PRO A 55 0.36 16.68 -0.60
C PRO A 55 0.80 15.22 -0.76
N VAL A 56 1.82 14.99 -1.58
CA VAL A 56 2.41 13.66 -1.76
C VAL A 56 3.02 13.20 -0.44
N ALA A 57 2.60 12.01 0.00
CA ALA A 57 3.15 11.40 1.19
C ALA A 57 4.51 10.75 0.89
N THR A 58 5.42 10.83 1.85
CA THR A 58 6.77 10.27 1.73
C THR A 58 7.09 9.34 2.90
N THR A 59 7.95 8.39 2.65
CA THR A 59 8.45 7.48 3.69
C THR A 59 9.31 8.24 4.70
N PRO A 60 8.94 8.27 5.99
CA PRO A 60 9.77 8.88 7.00
C PRO A 60 11.13 8.18 7.10
N LYS A 61 12.19 8.94 7.38
CA LYS A 61 13.52 8.37 7.60
C LYS A 61 13.47 7.32 8.70
N GLY A 62 13.91 6.11 8.41
CA GLY A 62 13.83 4.97 9.34
C GLY A 62 12.47 4.28 9.37
N GLY A 63 11.56 4.65 8.46
CA GLY A 63 10.20 4.11 8.38
C GLY A 63 9.21 4.82 9.31
N TRP A 64 7.94 4.43 9.24
CA TRP A 64 6.87 5.06 10.01
C TRP A 64 6.68 4.50 11.45
N GLY A 65 7.62 3.68 11.94
CA GLY A 65 7.61 3.24 13.33
C GLY A 65 6.68 2.05 13.62
N GLU A 66 6.05 2.04 14.79
CA GLU A 66 5.19 0.93 15.26
C GLU A 66 3.72 1.12 14.91
N ALA A 67 3.25 2.36 14.83
CA ALA A 67 1.88 2.69 14.47
C ALA A 67 1.75 2.92 12.97
N TRP A 68 0.70 2.38 12.37
CA TRP A 68 0.36 2.66 10.98
C TRP A 68 0.03 4.15 10.82
N PRO A 69 0.56 4.81 9.79
CA PRO A 69 0.16 6.18 9.50
C PRO A 69 -1.32 6.24 9.13
N ALA A 70 -1.93 7.40 9.39
CA ALA A 70 -3.30 7.66 8.93
C ALA A 70 -3.42 7.47 7.41
N PRO A 71 -4.62 7.15 6.89
CA PRO A 71 -4.86 7.12 5.45
C PRO A 71 -4.53 8.46 4.80
N VAL A 72 -3.82 8.41 3.68
CA VAL A 72 -3.41 9.61 2.93
C VAL A 72 -4.56 10.17 2.12
N LEU A 73 -5.34 9.30 1.48
CA LEU A 73 -6.46 9.68 0.61
C LEU A 73 -7.81 9.69 1.34
N ALA A 74 -7.78 9.82 2.67
CA ALA A 74 -9.00 9.95 3.47
C ALA A 74 -9.84 11.16 2.99
N GLY A 75 -11.14 10.96 2.75
CA GLY A 75 -12.05 11.99 2.26
C GLY A 75 -12.03 12.21 0.74
N CYS A 76 -11.19 11.50 -0.02
CA CYS A 76 -11.29 11.49 -1.47
C CYS A 76 -12.37 10.49 -1.91
N ASP A 77 -13.32 10.97 -2.71
CA ASP A 77 -14.42 10.17 -3.28
C ASP A 77 -14.35 10.06 -4.81
N GLU A 78 -13.23 10.45 -5.39
CA GLU A 78 -13.02 10.35 -6.84
C GLU A 78 -13.19 8.91 -7.32
N PRO A 79 -13.97 8.69 -8.40
CA PRO A 79 -14.08 7.36 -8.98
C PRO A 79 -12.71 6.86 -9.44
N LEU A 80 -12.51 5.55 -9.38
CA LEU A 80 -11.28 4.95 -9.90
C LEU A 80 -11.15 5.24 -11.41
N ALA A 81 -9.92 5.34 -11.90
CA ALA A 81 -9.65 5.44 -13.32
C ALA A 81 -10.18 4.20 -14.07
N ASP A 82 -10.59 4.36 -15.36
CA ASP A 82 -11.31 3.34 -16.13
C ASP A 82 -10.62 1.96 -16.17
N GLU A 83 -9.29 1.92 -16.23
CA GLU A 83 -8.52 0.68 -16.28
C GLU A 83 -8.02 0.22 -14.91
N ALA A 84 -8.35 0.93 -13.83
CA ALA A 84 -7.86 0.63 -12.50
C ALA A 84 -8.61 -0.56 -11.88
N PRO A 85 -7.89 -1.58 -11.38
CA PRO A 85 -8.50 -2.55 -10.49
C PRO A 85 -8.82 -1.92 -9.14
N ASP A 86 -9.90 -2.31 -8.48
CA ASP A 86 -10.20 -1.88 -7.12
C ASP A 86 -9.35 -2.65 -6.10
N LEU A 87 -8.15 -2.15 -5.86
CA LEU A 87 -7.21 -2.73 -4.89
C LEU A 87 -7.34 -2.13 -3.48
N ARG A 88 -8.30 -1.23 -3.24
CA ARG A 88 -8.45 -0.54 -1.96
C ARG A 88 -8.67 -1.51 -0.81
N GLY A 89 -8.08 -1.22 0.34
CA GLY A 89 -8.24 -1.98 1.58
C GLY A 89 -6.92 -2.44 2.19
N VAL A 90 -7.03 -3.25 3.23
CA VAL A 90 -5.89 -3.88 3.89
C VAL A 90 -5.77 -5.32 3.44
N TRP A 91 -4.60 -5.70 2.99
CA TRP A 91 -4.33 -7.00 2.40
C TRP A 91 -3.24 -7.74 3.15
N LYS A 92 -3.39 -9.05 3.31
CA LYS A 92 -2.39 -9.93 3.92
C LYS A 92 -1.98 -11.02 2.95
N VAL A 93 -0.68 -11.20 2.76
CA VAL A 93 -0.15 -12.32 1.97
C VAL A 93 -0.44 -13.62 2.69
N VAL A 94 -1.20 -14.49 2.03
CA VAL A 94 -1.59 -15.82 2.56
C VAL A 94 -0.85 -16.96 1.86
N ASP A 95 -0.31 -16.71 0.65
CA ASP A 95 0.47 -17.69 -0.09
C ASP A 95 1.60 -17.00 -0.87
N GLY A 96 2.73 -17.68 -1.02
CA GLY A 96 3.91 -17.18 -1.72
C GLY A 96 5.09 -16.85 -0.80
N PRO A 97 6.20 -16.32 -1.36
CA PRO A 97 7.43 -16.07 -0.60
C PRO A 97 7.32 -15.07 0.55
N PHE A 98 6.30 -14.19 0.53
CA PHE A 98 6.14 -13.11 1.50
C PHE A 98 4.96 -13.33 2.46
N VAL A 99 4.59 -14.58 2.75
CA VAL A 99 3.51 -14.92 3.70
C VAL A 99 3.63 -14.12 5.00
N GLY A 100 2.50 -13.52 5.44
CA GLY A 100 2.42 -12.66 6.61
C GLY A 100 2.69 -11.18 6.35
N HIS A 101 3.14 -10.79 5.15
CA HIS A 101 3.23 -9.37 4.77
C HIS A 101 1.83 -8.75 4.72
N ILE A 102 1.71 -7.55 5.27
CA ILE A 102 0.47 -6.77 5.27
C ILE A 102 0.73 -5.43 4.58
N GLU A 103 -0.17 -5.02 3.70
CA GLU A 103 -0.16 -3.70 3.07
C GLU A 103 -1.56 -3.10 3.05
N ARG A 104 -1.65 -1.76 3.16
CA ARG A 104 -2.86 -0.98 2.89
C ARG A 104 -2.72 -0.31 1.55
N ILE A 105 -3.74 -0.42 0.72
CA ILE A 105 -3.81 0.26 -0.59
C ILE A 105 -4.98 1.24 -0.56
N GLU A 106 -4.70 2.47 -0.93
CA GLU A 106 -5.65 3.55 -1.10
C GLU A 106 -5.65 4.00 -2.56
N GLN A 107 -6.80 4.32 -3.11
CA GLN A 107 -6.93 4.77 -4.50
C GLN A 107 -8.01 5.85 -4.63
N ALA A 108 -7.72 6.89 -5.41
CA ALA A 108 -8.67 7.91 -5.85
C ALA A 108 -8.24 8.39 -7.23
N GLY A 109 -9.13 8.32 -8.24
CA GLY A 109 -8.77 8.59 -9.63
C GLY A 109 -7.61 7.70 -10.10
N GLN A 110 -6.54 8.34 -10.52
CA GLN A 110 -5.28 7.68 -10.90
C GLN A 110 -4.26 7.57 -9.75
N ARG A 111 -4.55 8.19 -8.59
CA ARG A 111 -3.62 8.17 -7.47
C ARG A 111 -3.73 6.87 -6.68
N VAL A 112 -2.58 6.32 -6.30
CA VAL A 112 -2.45 5.09 -5.52
C VAL A 112 -1.47 5.32 -4.39
N VAL A 113 -1.85 4.98 -3.17
CA VAL A 113 -0.95 4.98 -2.02
C VAL A 113 -0.85 3.57 -1.46
N ILE A 114 0.37 3.07 -1.33
CA ILE A 114 0.65 1.76 -0.74
C ILE A 114 1.46 1.97 0.52
N THR A 115 0.87 1.64 1.65
CA THR A 115 1.53 1.69 2.97
C THR A 115 1.87 0.28 3.41
N ALA A 116 3.14 -0.03 3.61
CA ALA A 116 3.58 -1.36 4.03
C ALA A 116 5.00 -1.34 4.60
N THR A 117 5.26 -2.13 5.61
CA THR A 117 6.63 -2.47 6.07
C THR A 117 7.55 -1.25 6.31
N GLY A 118 6.99 -0.17 6.84
CA GLY A 118 7.73 1.07 7.12
C GLY A 118 7.84 2.03 5.93
N ILE A 119 7.24 1.71 4.79
CA ILE A 119 7.22 2.55 3.58
C ILE A 119 5.84 3.13 3.31
N ILE A 120 5.83 4.28 2.63
CA ILE A 120 4.65 4.88 2.04
C ILE A 120 5.01 5.17 0.58
N HIS A 121 4.42 4.44 -0.35
CA HIS A 121 4.60 4.68 -1.77
C HIS A 121 3.37 5.39 -2.31
N ASP A 122 3.50 6.68 -2.55
CA ASP A 122 2.45 7.54 -3.09
C ASP A 122 2.79 7.85 -4.55
N MET A 123 1.86 7.58 -5.47
CA MET A 123 2.10 7.66 -6.90
C MET A 123 0.83 7.97 -7.68
N VAL A 124 0.98 8.58 -8.84
CA VAL A 124 -0.06 8.65 -9.86
C VAL A 124 0.24 7.64 -10.95
N ALA A 125 -0.74 6.80 -11.28
CA ALA A 125 -0.58 5.71 -12.24
C ALA A 125 -0.81 6.19 -13.69
N ASP A 126 -0.15 7.29 -14.10
CA ASP A 126 -0.22 7.89 -15.43
C ASP A 126 0.91 7.45 -16.37
N GLY A 127 1.83 6.65 -15.87
CA GLY A 127 2.97 6.12 -16.59
C GLY A 127 4.20 7.03 -16.60
N THR A 128 4.14 8.20 -15.96
CA THR A 128 5.28 9.12 -15.85
C THR A 128 6.13 8.79 -14.63
N LEU A 129 7.42 9.10 -14.72
CA LEU A 129 8.33 8.92 -13.59
C LEU A 129 8.21 10.09 -12.62
N GLU A 130 7.90 11.28 -13.12
CA GLU A 130 7.76 12.51 -12.34
C GLU A 130 6.63 12.44 -11.32
N ARG A 131 5.52 11.80 -11.69
CA ARG A 131 4.36 11.59 -10.82
C ARG A 131 4.32 10.19 -10.19
N GLY A 132 5.34 9.40 -10.43
CA GLY A 132 5.54 8.11 -9.80
C GLY A 132 6.08 8.23 -8.37
N VAL A 133 6.52 7.11 -7.79
CA VAL A 133 7.22 7.15 -6.51
C VAL A 133 8.59 7.80 -6.70
N ASN A 134 8.83 8.90 -6.02
CA ASN A 134 10.13 9.56 -5.94
C ASN A 134 10.46 9.78 -4.46
N ASP A 135 10.99 8.74 -3.82
CA ASP A 135 11.12 8.68 -2.37
C ASP A 135 12.41 7.97 -1.96
N VAL A 136 12.51 7.64 -0.71
CA VAL A 136 13.59 6.83 -0.14
C VAL A 136 13.00 5.58 0.53
N ASP A 137 13.78 4.52 0.57
CA ASP A 137 13.49 3.40 1.45
C ASP A 137 13.84 3.75 2.92
N PRO A 138 13.42 2.95 3.92
CA PRO A 138 13.74 3.23 5.33
C PRO A 138 15.25 3.27 5.63
N THR A 139 16.11 2.76 4.75
CA THR A 139 17.58 2.80 4.88
C THR A 139 18.18 4.03 4.22
N GLY A 140 17.39 4.82 3.52
CA GLY A 140 17.79 6.04 2.81
C GLY A 140 18.21 5.80 1.36
N GLY A 141 17.93 4.61 0.81
CA GLY A 141 18.15 4.32 -0.60
C GLY A 141 17.09 5.02 -1.48
N ALA A 142 17.51 5.67 -2.56
CA ALA A 142 16.58 6.34 -3.47
C ALA A 142 15.66 5.32 -4.19
N VAL A 143 14.36 5.61 -4.20
CA VAL A 143 13.32 4.86 -4.90
C VAL A 143 12.73 5.74 -5.97
N SER A 144 12.71 5.28 -7.21
CA SER A 144 12.10 5.97 -8.35
C SER A 144 11.35 4.95 -9.20
N VAL A 145 10.01 5.08 -9.27
CA VAL A 145 9.13 4.08 -9.89
C VAL A 145 8.01 4.78 -10.63
N ALA A 146 7.89 4.57 -11.93
CA ALA A 146 6.69 4.94 -12.66
C ALA A 146 5.59 3.90 -12.43
N ALA A 147 4.35 4.34 -12.40
CA ALA A 147 3.17 3.49 -12.22
C ALA A 147 2.20 3.66 -13.37
N ARG A 148 1.49 2.60 -13.75
CA ARG A 148 0.44 2.65 -14.78
C ARG A 148 -0.65 1.64 -14.48
N PHE A 149 -1.89 2.06 -14.69
CA PHE A 149 -2.98 1.11 -14.88
C PHE A 149 -2.95 0.57 -16.31
N ASN A 150 -3.17 -0.71 -16.45
CA ASN A 150 -3.16 -1.40 -17.73
C ASN A 150 -3.98 -2.69 -17.64
N ASP A 151 -5.11 -2.75 -18.33
CA ASP A 151 -5.95 -3.94 -18.44
C ASP A 151 -6.26 -4.58 -17.06
N GLY A 152 -6.82 -3.79 -16.13
CA GLY A 152 -7.18 -4.24 -14.79
C GLY A 152 -5.98 -4.56 -13.89
N ARG A 153 -4.82 -3.97 -14.14
CA ARG A 153 -3.59 -4.17 -13.38
C ARG A 153 -2.97 -2.85 -12.98
N LEU A 154 -2.29 -2.85 -11.85
CA LEU A 154 -1.34 -1.82 -11.48
C LEU A 154 0.08 -2.34 -11.77
N ASP A 155 0.70 -1.77 -12.78
CA ASP A 155 2.06 -2.10 -13.21
C ASP A 155 3.06 -1.05 -12.74
N LEU A 156 4.17 -1.48 -12.14
CA LEU A 156 5.23 -0.62 -11.62
C LEU A 156 6.53 -0.85 -12.38
N PHE A 157 7.16 0.27 -12.79
CA PHE A 157 8.34 0.31 -13.65
C PHE A 157 9.50 1.03 -12.94
N PRO A 158 10.30 0.33 -12.11
CA PRO A 158 11.44 0.95 -11.44
C PRO A 158 12.42 1.59 -12.41
N ASN A 159 12.84 2.83 -12.12
CA ASN A 159 13.76 3.59 -12.96
C ASN A 159 13.34 3.62 -14.45
N ASN A 160 12.05 3.67 -14.73
CA ASN A 160 11.48 3.70 -16.08
C ASN A 160 11.91 2.50 -16.95
N MET A 161 12.00 1.32 -16.36
CA MET A 161 12.28 0.07 -17.07
C MET A 161 11.20 -0.20 -18.12
N ARG A 162 11.58 -0.86 -19.24
CA ARG A 162 10.62 -1.20 -20.31
C ARG A 162 9.55 -2.22 -19.92
N ARG A 163 9.80 -3.02 -18.88
CA ARG A 163 8.86 -4.04 -18.39
C ARG A 163 8.54 -3.78 -16.94
N ALA A 164 7.30 -3.99 -16.58
CA ALA A 164 6.89 -3.96 -15.18
C ALA A 164 7.68 -5.02 -14.40
N VAL A 165 8.15 -4.62 -13.23
CA VAL A 165 8.81 -5.51 -12.26
C VAL A 165 7.83 -5.93 -11.18
N VAL A 166 6.89 -5.05 -10.86
CA VAL A 166 5.80 -5.33 -9.92
C VAL A 166 4.49 -5.19 -10.64
N THR A 167 3.58 -6.13 -10.42
CA THR A 167 2.21 -6.08 -10.94
C THR A 167 1.25 -6.51 -9.85
N ARG A 168 0.14 -5.77 -9.67
CA ARG A 168 -0.98 -6.14 -8.81
C ARG A 168 -2.27 -6.20 -9.61
N TYR A 169 -3.07 -7.24 -9.40
CA TYR A 169 -4.38 -7.42 -10.02
C TYR A 169 -5.27 -8.32 -9.16
N LEU A 170 -6.56 -8.29 -9.41
CA LEU A 170 -7.52 -9.18 -8.76
C LEU A 170 -7.68 -10.48 -9.55
N ASP A 171 -7.75 -11.59 -8.81
CA ASP A 171 -8.08 -12.94 -9.30
C ASP A 171 -9.19 -13.49 -8.39
N GLY A 172 -10.44 -13.19 -8.75
CA GLY A 172 -11.59 -13.32 -7.85
C GLY A 172 -11.48 -12.37 -6.67
N ASP A 173 -11.64 -12.89 -5.46
CA ASP A 173 -11.58 -12.12 -4.20
C ASP A 173 -10.15 -11.96 -3.67
N GLU A 174 -9.16 -12.54 -4.32
CA GLU A 174 -7.77 -12.44 -3.93
C GLU A 174 -7.01 -11.44 -4.82
N MET A 175 -6.07 -10.73 -4.23
CA MET A 175 -5.11 -9.95 -5.00
C MET A 175 -3.89 -10.81 -5.30
N VAL A 176 -3.44 -10.77 -6.54
CA VAL A 176 -2.16 -11.33 -6.95
C VAL A 176 -1.14 -10.19 -7.01
N TRP A 177 -0.09 -10.33 -6.24
CA TRP A 177 1.07 -9.46 -6.28
C TRP A 177 2.27 -10.22 -6.86
N ARG A 178 2.67 -9.84 -8.06
CA ARG A 178 3.89 -10.34 -8.71
C ARG A 178 5.03 -9.36 -8.46
N TYR A 179 6.20 -9.89 -8.13
CA TYR A 179 7.41 -9.14 -7.93
C TYR A 179 8.59 -9.87 -8.58
N GLY A 180 9.01 -9.42 -9.74
CA GLY A 180 9.96 -10.16 -10.56
C GLY A 180 9.49 -11.60 -10.78
N PRO A 181 10.25 -12.62 -10.34
CA PRO A 181 9.87 -14.02 -10.47
C PRO A 181 8.86 -14.49 -9.40
N TYR A 182 8.66 -13.71 -8.36
CA TYR A 182 7.82 -14.10 -7.23
C TYR A 182 6.35 -13.80 -7.48
N ARG A 183 5.48 -14.68 -7.01
CA ARG A 183 4.03 -14.50 -7.02
C ARG A 183 3.52 -14.71 -5.61
N ASN A 184 2.72 -13.77 -5.12
CA ASN A 184 2.05 -13.83 -3.84
C ASN A 184 0.55 -13.71 -4.06
N ARG A 185 -0.22 -14.38 -3.22
CA ARG A 185 -1.67 -14.23 -3.11
C ARG A 185 -1.99 -13.55 -1.80
N LEU A 186 -2.87 -12.56 -1.86
CA LEU A 186 -3.27 -11.77 -0.70
C LEU A 186 -4.79 -11.86 -0.54
N ARG A 187 -5.22 -11.95 0.70
CA ARG A 187 -6.63 -11.80 1.07
C ARG A 187 -6.85 -10.44 1.69
N ARG A 188 -7.98 -9.84 1.36
CA ARG A 188 -8.42 -8.62 2.01
C ARG A 188 -8.80 -8.94 3.45
N LEU A 189 -8.30 -8.16 4.39
CA LEU A 189 -8.69 -8.26 5.79
C LEU A 189 -10.02 -7.53 5.97
N GLU A 190 -10.97 -8.19 6.60
CA GLU A 190 -12.24 -7.60 6.96
C GLU A 190 -12.06 -6.64 8.15
N ALA A 191 -12.88 -5.60 8.20
CA ALA A 191 -12.96 -4.76 9.37
C ALA A 191 -13.44 -5.61 10.57
N PRO A 192 -12.94 -5.38 11.79
CA PRO A 192 -13.48 -6.03 12.97
C PRO A 192 -14.98 -5.73 13.04
N THR A 193 -15.81 -6.76 13.15
CA THR A 193 -17.23 -6.58 13.41
C THR A 193 -17.41 -6.07 14.85
N ASP A 194 -18.23 -5.05 15.03
CA ASP A 194 -18.42 -4.35 16.31
C ASP A 194 -18.76 -5.27 17.52
N GLY A 195 -19.15 -6.52 17.27
CA GLY A 195 -19.42 -7.52 18.30
C GLY A 195 -18.18 -8.05 19.05
N VAL A 196 -17.00 -8.03 18.42
CA VAL A 196 -15.77 -8.56 19.04
C VAL A 196 -15.14 -7.56 20.00
N GLN A 197 -15.31 -6.27 19.77
CA GLN A 197 -14.80 -5.24 20.69
C GLN A 197 -15.54 -5.24 22.03
N THR A 198 -16.82 -5.59 22.04
CA THR A 198 -17.63 -5.60 23.27
C THR A 198 -17.26 -6.78 24.20
N GLU A 199 -16.79 -7.89 23.65
CA GLU A 199 -16.31 -9.03 24.47
C GLU A 199 -14.92 -8.76 25.07
N LEU A 200 -14.00 -8.18 24.29
CA LEU A 200 -12.65 -7.86 24.78
C LEU A 200 -12.64 -6.76 25.86
N LEU A 201 -13.60 -5.82 25.80
CA LEU A 201 -13.75 -4.79 26.82
C LEU A 201 -14.41 -5.34 28.08
N LYS A 202 -15.29 -6.35 28.00
CA LYS A 202 -15.88 -7.00 29.15
C LYS A 202 -14.89 -7.88 29.92
N GLU A 203 -13.97 -8.55 29.21
CA GLU A 203 -12.92 -9.34 29.89
C GLU A 203 -11.86 -8.46 30.58
N ALA A 204 -11.70 -7.19 30.15
CA ALA A 204 -10.76 -6.27 30.78
C ALA A 204 -11.31 -5.59 32.04
N ASP A 205 -12.65 -5.51 32.20
CA ASP A 205 -13.30 -4.92 33.37
C ASP A 205 -13.56 -5.95 34.50
N ASP A 206 -13.34 -7.25 34.25
CA ASP A 206 -13.55 -8.32 35.23
C ASP A 206 -12.24 -8.84 35.88
N VAL A 207 -11.11 -8.08 35.78
CA VAL A 207 -9.80 -8.46 36.41
C VAL A 207 -9.38 -7.45 37.47
#